data_302eb6057917ff2ce5d450610ce030af
#
_entry.id   302eb6057917ff2ce5d450610ce030af
#
_cell.length_a   1.000
_cell.length_b   1.000
_cell.length_c   1.000
_cell.angle_alpha   90.00
_cell.angle_beta   90.00
_cell.angle_gamma   90.00
#
_symmetry.space_group_name_H-M   'P 1'
#
loop_
_entity.id
_entity.type
_entity.pdbx_description
1 polymer ?
#
loop_
_entity_poly.entity_id
_entity_poly.type
_entity_poly.pdbx_seq_one_letter_code
_entity_poly.pdbx_strand_id
1 'polypeptide(L)'
;MTFRRFDWAASAAALALGWSAAAVAQTTPEQPPPAPVEAEPEAIAEPPPPPAPPATISDQIAGGKLIFEARARYEGVDQTKTATLRDNAEAMTLRTRLGWETADWKGVKALVEFEDVRHLGAERFAVNVPGAATPPLNGASKARYPLVNDPDVTELNRAQLTWTPSAALTLTAGRQRILLDDQRFVGNVGWRQDEQTFDAVRADMAYGRFKATYAYVGKVNRILGELKDWESDSHLFNATWSPAEALRLQGFVYALDFENSAANASVTKGVKASGKTWVGLYQLAYDATWATQSDYHHRTAAFDLDYYQASLAGTFDIYTVKLGYESLEGNGTRGFTTPLATVHAFQGWADAWVSPGGNKSFVDGIEDTNLTFNIKPRFRRTYFFNADLIARYHDFNDQKTGADLAHEWDLQATAAITTKLSVQLKYADFQRERTVPLGTAAPPASRTKVWLTLEYKL
;
A
#
# COMPACT_ATOMS: atom_id res chain seq x y z
N MET A 1 17.98 -16.43 36.00
CA MET A 1 19.12 -16.32 35.03
C MET A 1 18.88 -15.06 34.23
N THR A 2 19.64 -14.03 34.54
CA THR A 2 19.46 -12.67 34.02
C THR A 2 20.22 -12.59 32.69
N PHE A 3 19.51 -12.58 31.57
CA PHE A 3 20.11 -12.24 30.28
C PHE A 3 20.25 -10.72 30.19
N ARG A 4 21.46 -10.23 30.04
CA ARG A 4 21.78 -8.82 29.78
C ARG A 4 21.26 -8.44 28.41
N ARG A 5 20.49 -7.33 28.35
CA ARG A 5 20.06 -6.67 27.11
C ARG A 5 21.30 -6.25 26.32
N PHE A 6 21.33 -6.60 25.05
CA PHE A 6 22.28 -6.04 24.07
C PHE A 6 21.60 -4.81 23.43
N ASP A 7 22.21 -3.65 23.63
CA ASP A 7 21.80 -2.41 22.94
C ASP A 7 22.18 -2.51 21.48
N TRP A 8 21.21 -2.77 20.62
CA TRP A 8 21.39 -2.89 19.16
C TRP A 8 21.40 -1.55 18.42
N ALA A 9 20.97 -0.46 19.06
CA ALA A 9 20.86 0.85 18.42
C ALA A 9 22.20 1.52 18.05
N ALA A 10 23.31 1.09 18.63
CA ALA A 10 24.62 1.72 18.42
C ALA A 10 25.51 1.02 17.40
N SER A 11 25.17 -0.19 16.93
CA SER A 11 26.07 -1.00 16.08
C SER A 11 25.78 -0.94 14.58
N ALA A 12 24.65 -0.39 14.15
CA ALA A 12 24.28 -0.34 12.73
C ALA A 12 24.98 0.79 11.93
N ALA A 13 25.60 1.77 12.59
CA ALA A 13 26.22 2.91 11.93
C ALA A 13 27.71 2.73 11.56
N ALA A 14 28.36 1.63 11.95
CA ALA A 14 29.81 1.47 11.84
C ALA A 14 30.31 0.61 10.65
N LEU A 15 29.43 0.07 9.80
CA LEU A 15 29.80 -0.86 8.72
C LEU A 15 29.75 -0.28 7.29
N ALA A 16 29.63 1.04 7.14
CA ALA A 16 29.47 1.67 5.82
C ALA A 16 30.75 2.34 5.25
N LEU A 17 31.93 2.16 5.84
CA LEU A 17 33.15 2.78 5.33
C LEU A 17 34.27 1.75 5.14
N GLY A 18 34.51 1.45 3.87
CA GLY A 18 35.76 0.88 3.41
C GLY A 18 35.63 -0.43 2.62
N TRP A 19 35.53 -0.30 1.30
CA TRP A 19 36.25 -1.19 0.36
C TRP A 19 36.16 -0.61 -1.05
N SER A 20 37.29 -0.08 -1.51
CA SER A 20 37.52 0.22 -2.94
C SER A 20 37.78 -1.09 -3.67
N ALA A 21 36.98 -1.40 -4.65
CA ALA A 21 37.24 -2.52 -5.57
C ALA A 21 37.74 -1.98 -6.90
N ALA A 22 38.98 -2.39 -7.26
CA ALA A 22 39.60 -2.10 -8.53
C ALA A 22 38.84 -2.79 -9.68
N ALA A 23 38.56 -2.05 -10.74
CA ALA A 23 37.96 -2.56 -11.97
C ALA A 23 39.01 -3.32 -12.76
N VAL A 24 38.75 -4.60 -13.05
CA VAL A 24 39.49 -5.40 -14.06
C VAL A 24 38.66 -5.36 -15.33
N ALA A 25 39.22 -4.75 -16.38
CA ALA A 25 38.68 -4.75 -17.72
C ALA A 25 38.81 -6.14 -18.34
N GLN A 26 37.70 -6.76 -18.73
CA GLN A 26 37.70 -7.94 -19.58
C GLN A 26 37.52 -7.51 -21.05
N THR A 27 38.51 -7.84 -21.88
CA THR A 27 38.47 -7.67 -23.32
C THR A 27 37.62 -8.77 -23.97
N THR A 28 36.65 -8.38 -24.75
CA THR A 28 35.79 -9.23 -25.60
C THR A 28 36.63 -9.68 -26.86
N PRO A 29 36.53 -10.93 -27.31
CA PRO A 29 37.16 -11.36 -28.56
C PRO A 29 36.40 -10.79 -29.76
N GLU A 30 37.18 -10.30 -30.73
CA GLU A 30 36.75 -9.75 -32.00
C GLU A 30 36.15 -10.85 -32.90
N GLN A 31 34.97 -10.62 -33.43
CA GLN A 31 34.24 -11.50 -34.34
C GLN A 31 34.73 -11.27 -35.80
N PRO A 32 34.96 -12.29 -36.61
CA PRO A 32 35.43 -12.11 -37.98
C PRO A 32 34.35 -11.49 -38.88
N PRO A 33 34.74 -10.76 -39.94
CA PRO A 33 33.78 -10.04 -40.79
C PRO A 33 32.92 -11.02 -41.61
N PRO A 34 31.65 -10.69 -41.86
CA PRO A 34 30.75 -11.51 -42.67
C PRO A 34 31.14 -11.50 -44.15
N ALA A 35 30.92 -12.66 -44.81
CA ALA A 35 31.13 -12.84 -46.23
C ALA A 35 30.20 -11.92 -47.08
N PRO A 36 30.61 -11.58 -48.32
CA PRO A 36 29.79 -10.73 -49.18
C PRO A 36 28.48 -11.39 -49.57
N VAL A 37 27.38 -10.72 -49.29
CA VAL A 37 26.02 -11.14 -49.73
C VAL A 37 25.83 -10.72 -51.17
N GLU A 38 25.55 -11.69 -52.05
CA GLU A 38 25.07 -11.41 -53.41
C GLU A 38 23.77 -10.61 -53.37
N ALA A 39 23.71 -9.51 -54.13
CA ALA A 39 22.53 -8.67 -54.18
C ALA A 39 21.38 -9.40 -54.88
N GLU A 40 20.31 -9.68 -54.17
CA GLU A 40 19.03 -10.04 -54.78
C GLU A 40 18.45 -8.85 -55.57
N PRO A 41 17.73 -9.10 -56.67
CA PRO A 41 17.14 -8.03 -57.46
C PRO A 41 16.11 -7.22 -56.63
N GLU A 42 16.23 -5.88 -56.63
CA GLU A 42 15.30 -4.96 -55.98
C GLU A 42 13.85 -5.25 -56.38
N ALA A 43 13.07 -5.80 -55.46
CA ALA A 43 11.63 -5.84 -55.61
C ALA A 43 11.09 -4.40 -55.68
N ILE A 44 10.33 -4.07 -56.73
CA ILE A 44 9.62 -2.80 -56.86
C ILE A 44 8.76 -2.62 -55.62
N ALA A 45 9.12 -1.67 -54.74
CA ALA A 45 8.36 -1.38 -53.52
C ALA A 45 6.93 -1.00 -53.90
N GLU A 46 5.97 -1.76 -53.37
CA GLU A 46 4.56 -1.34 -53.46
C GLU A 46 4.40 0.06 -52.84
N PRO A 47 3.59 0.95 -53.48
CA PRO A 47 3.34 2.26 -52.90
C PRO A 47 2.81 2.11 -51.47
N PRO A 48 3.26 2.96 -50.55
CA PRO A 48 2.80 2.87 -49.17
C PRO A 48 1.26 2.95 -49.13
N PRO A 49 0.60 2.15 -48.29
CA PRO A 49 -0.86 2.19 -48.17
C PRO A 49 -1.29 3.63 -47.83
N PRO A 50 -2.44 4.10 -48.33
CA PRO A 50 -2.95 5.42 -47.99
C PRO A 50 -3.03 5.59 -46.48
N PRO A 51 -2.74 6.80 -45.94
CA PRO A 51 -2.82 7.04 -44.50
C PRO A 51 -4.21 6.67 -43.98
N ALA A 52 -4.25 5.93 -42.87
CA ALA A 52 -5.51 5.56 -42.25
C ALA A 52 -6.34 6.83 -41.94
N PRO A 53 -7.66 6.80 -42.13
CA PRO A 53 -8.50 7.95 -41.80
C PRO A 53 -8.29 8.31 -40.32
N PRO A 54 -8.38 9.61 -39.96
CA PRO A 54 -8.19 10.03 -38.58
C PRO A 54 -9.21 9.33 -37.68
N ALA A 55 -8.74 8.67 -36.63
CA ALA A 55 -9.58 7.95 -35.67
C ALA A 55 -10.62 8.92 -35.07
N THR A 56 -11.87 8.51 -35.06
CA THR A 56 -12.98 9.25 -34.44
C THR A 56 -13.09 8.95 -32.96
N ILE A 57 -13.85 9.75 -32.20
CA ILE A 57 -14.17 9.45 -30.78
C ILE A 57 -14.86 8.08 -30.66
N SER A 58 -15.73 7.74 -31.62
CA SER A 58 -16.39 6.44 -31.68
C SER A 58 -15.40 5.28 -31.79
N ASP A 59 -14.35 5.42 -32.61
CA ASP A 59 -13.31 4.41 -32.75
C ASP A 59 -12.50 4.22 -31.44
N GLN A 60 -12.29 5.31 -30.71
CA GLN A 60 -11.59 5.26 -29.42
C GLN A 60 -12.43 4.56 -28.33
N ILE A 61 -13.73 4.79 -28.32
CA ILE A 61 -14.64 4.08 -27.43
C ILE A 61 -14.67 2.58 -27.79
N ALA A 62 -14.84 2.25 -29.07
CA ALA A 62 -14.90 0.86 -29.55
C ALA A 62 -13.58 0.11 -29.38
N GLY A 63 -12.44 0.80 -29.57
CA GLY A 63 -11.09 0.25 -29.38
C GLY A 63 -10.59 0.22 -27.93
N GLY A 64 -11.44 0.57 -26.98
CA GLY A 64 -11.08 0.62 -25.56
C GLY A 64 -10.88 -0.75 -24.92
N LYS A 65 -10.55 -0.74 -23.62
CA LYS A 65 -10.26 -1.92 -22.81
C LYS A 65 -11.36 -2.15 -21.77
N LEU A 66 -11.93 -3.37 -21.76
CA LEU A 66 -12.80 -3.82 -20.67
C LEU A 66 -11.98 -4.06 -19.41
N ILE A 67 -12.46 -3.58 -18.28
CA ILE A 67 -11.97 -3.88 -16.94
C ILE A 67 -13.00 -4.78 -16.28
N PHE A 68 -12.56 -5.97 -15.85
CA PHE A 68 -13.36 -6.88 -15.06
C PHE A 68 -12.48 -7.55 -14.01
N GLU A 69 -12.86 -7.39 -12.74
CA GLU A 69 -12.25 -8.06 -11.61
C GLU A 69 -13.34 -8.64 -10.71
N ALA A 70 -13.10 -9.84 -10.19
CA ALA A 70 -13.95 -10.46 -9.17
C ALA A 70 -13.06 -11.00 -8.05
N ARG A 71 -13.36 -10.67 -6.79
CA ARG A 71 -12.61 -11.12 -5.60
C ARG A 71 -13.55 -11.66 -4.55
N ALA A 72 -13.58 -12.99 -4.41
CA ALA A 72 -14.24 -13.67 -3.30
C ALA A 72 -13.27 -13.81 -2.12
N ARG A 73 -13.73 -13.47 -0.91
CA ARG A 73 -12.93 -13.53 0.30
C ARG A 73 -13.72 -14.09 1.47
N TYR A 74 -13.09 -15.01 2.18
CA TYR A 74 -13.42 -15.35 3.56
C TYR A 74 -12.47 -14.62 4.50
N GLU A 75 -12.99 -14.00 5.56
CA GLU A 75 -12.22 -13.42 6.68
C GLU A 75 -12.81 -13.95 8.00
N GLY A 76 -11.99 -14.68 8.74
CA GLY A 76 -12.29 -15.14 10.11
C GLY A 76 -11.51 -14.30 11.12
N VAL A 77 -12.16 -13.90 12.21
CA VAL A 77 -11.56 -13.18 13.34
C VAL A 77 -11.87 -13.92 14.61
N ASP A 78 -10.84 -14.19 15.41
CA ASP A 78 -10.96 -14.63 16.80
C ASP A 78 -10.23 -13.61 17.69
N GLN A 79 -10.89 -13.11 18.73
CA GLN A 79 -10.34 -12.09 19.63
C GLN A 79 -10.71 -12.36 21.07
N THR A 80 -9.99 -11.76 22.00
CA THR A 80 -10.32 -11.84 23.41
C THR A 80 -11.74 -11.35 23.65
N LYS A 81 -12.60 -12.24 24.17
CA LYS A 81 -14.00 -11.95 24.52
C LYS A 81 -14.08 -10.89 25.61
N THR A 82 -15.02 -9.98 25.47
CA THR A 82 -15.35 -8.99 26.52
C THR A 82 -16.82 -9.11 26.93
N ALA A 83 -17.25 -8.35 27.92
CA ALA A 83 -18.65 -8.33 28.33
C ALA A 83 -19.60 -7.83 27.22
N THR A 84 -19.10 -7.01 26.31
CA THR A 84 -19.88 -6.36 25.24
C THR A 84 -19.62 -6.95 23.85
N LEU A 85 -18.44 -7.53 23.60
CA LEU A 85 -18.05 -8.08 22.30
C LEU A 85 -17.95 -9.61 22.33
N ARG A 86 -18.39 -10.24 21.26
CA ARG A 86 -18.16 -11.65 20.99
C ARG A 86 -16.68 -11.91 20.71
N ASP A 87 -16.28 -13.15 20.82
CA ASP A 87 -14.93 -13.61 20.52
C ASP A 87 -14.68 -13.80 19.03
N ASN A 88 -15.70 -14.09 18.22
CA ASN A 88 -15.52 -14.46 16.81
C ASN A 88 -16.34 -13.64 15.83
N ALA A 89 -15.77 -13.46 14.62
CA ALA A 89 -16.48 -12.99 13.43
C ALA A 89 -16.13 -13.88 12.24
N GLU A 90 -17.10 -14.00 11.33
CA GLU A 90 -16.94 -14.67 10.04
C GLU A 90 -17.60 -13.83 8.95
N ALA A 91 -16.83 -13.47 7.93
CA ALA A 91 -17.28 -12.73 6.77
C ALA A 91 -16.97 -13.48 5.49
N MET A 92 -17.97 -13.64 4.65
CA MET A 92 -17.79 -14.09 3.27
C MET A 92 -18.27 -12.97 2.37
N THR A 93 -17.38 -12.42 1.54
CA THR A 93 -17.65 -11.23 0.73
C THR A 93 -17.24 -11.47 -0.72
N LEU A 94 -17.93 -10.82 -1.65
CA LEU A 94 -17.61 -10.79 -3.07
C LEU A 94 -17.51 -9.34 -3.51
N ARG A 95 -16.37 -8.96 -4.08
CA ARG A 95 -16.21 -7.70 -4.81
C ARG A 95 -16.22 -7.98 -6.31
N THR A 96 -16.95 -7.16 -7.06
CA THR A 96 -16.93 -7.15 -8.52
C THR A 96 -16.63 -5.74 -9.01
N ARG A 97 -15.67 -5.57 -9.92
CA ARG A 97 -15.39 -4.34 -10.63
C ARG A 97 -15.69 -4.54 -12.11
N LEU A 98 -16.40 -3.59 -12.68
CA LEU A 98 -16.71 -3.54 -14.10
C LEU A 98 -16.47 -2.13 -14.62
N GLY A 99 -15.64 -2.00 -15.64
CA GLY A 99 -15.29 -0.69 -16.18
C GLY A 99 -14.84 -0.75 -17.63
N TRP A 100 -14.66 0.43 -18.19
CA TRP A 100 -14.17 0.64 -19.53
C TRP A 100 -13.18 1.80 -19.58
N GLU A 101 -12.02 1.57 -20.17
CA GLU A 101 -11.05 2.61 -20.50
C GLU A 101 -11.00 2.77 -22.02
N THR A 102 -11.17 3.99 -22.52
CA THR A 102 -11.07 4.27 -23.97
C THR A 102 -9.64 4.04 -24.46
N ALA A 103 -9.49 3.78 -25.76
CA ALA A 103 -8.19 3.91 -26.41
C ALA A 103 -7.69 5.38 -26.35
N ASP A 104 -6.42 5.60 -26.68
CA ASP A 104 -5.83 6.93 -26.67
C ASP A 104 -6.33 7.77 -27.88
N TRP A 105 -6.82 8.97 -27.62
CA TRP A 105 -7.18 9.95 -28.63
C TRP A 105 -6.37 11.23 -28.44
N LYS A 106 -5.29 11.39 -29.18
CA LYS A 106 -4.40 12.56 -29.11
C LYS A 106 -3.90 12.86 -27.69
N GLY A 107 -3.55 11.81 -26.96
CA GLY A 107 -3.11 11.89 -25.59
C GLY A 107 -4.24 11.91 -24.55
N VAL A 108 -5.51 11.85 -24.97
CA VAL A 108 -6.67 11.85 -24.04
C VAL A 108 -7.24 10.44 -23.90
N LYS A 109 -7.51 10.03 -22.66
CA LYS A 109 -8.22 8.79 -22.29
C LYS A 109 -9.30 9.09 -21.26
N ALA A 110 -10.41 8.39 -21.34
CA ALA A 110 -11.45 8.39 -20.32
C ALA A 110 -11.58 6.99 -19.71
N LEU A 111 -11.85 6.92 -18.42
CA LEU A 111 -12.08 5.67 -17.71
C LEU A 111 -13.31 5.82 -16.82
N VAL A 112 -14.20 4.82 -16.86
CA VAL A 112 -15.33 4.65 -15.93
C VAL A 112 -15.31 3.24 -15.39
N GLU A 113 -15.39 3.08 -14.07
CA GLU A 113 -15.40 1.80 -13.38
C GLU A 113 -16.36 1.85 -12.20
N PHE A 114 -17.22 0.85 -12.10
CA PHE A 114 -18.09 0.60 -10.95
C PHE A 114 -17.49 -0.49 -10.09
N GLU A 115 -17.71 -0.39 -8.79
CA GLU A 115 -17.41 -1.42 -7.81
C GLU A 115 -18.69 -1.84 -7.08
N ASP A 116 -18.83 -3.14 -6.89
CA ASP A 116 -19.94 -3.74 -6.17
C ASP A 116 -19.39 -4.73 -5.14
N VAL A 117 -19.73 -4.55 -3.88
CA VAL A 117 -19.35 -5.44 -2.77
C VAL A 117 -20.62 -6.04 -2.18
N ARG A 118 -20.65 -7.36 -2.06
CA ARG A 118 -21.78 -8.12 -1.50
C ARG A 118 -21.34 -9.07 -0.40
N HIS A 119 -22.15 -9.12 0.66
CA HIS A 119 -22.03 -10.14 1.68
C HIS A 119 -22.65 -11.45 1.15
N LEU A 120 -21.92 -12.56 1.31
CA LEU A 120 -22.37 -13.88 0.93
C LEU A 120 -22.69 -14.70 2.19
N GLY A 121 -23.95 -15.10 2.38
CA GLY A 121 -24.38 -15.92 3.52
C GLY A 121 -24.63 -15.12 4.81
N ALA A 122 -24.39 -15.74 5.96
CA ALA A 122 -24.72 -15.16 7.26
C ALA A 122 -23.70 -14.10 7.68
N GLU A 123 -24.19 -12.89 7.99
CA GLU A 123 -23.37 -11.80 8.52
C GLU A 123 -23.10 -12.01 10.02
N ARG A 124 -21.91 -12.48 10.36
CA ARG A 124 -21.43 -12.64 11.73
C ARG A 124 -20.28 -11.70 12.04
N PHE A 125 -20.38 -10.45 11.59
CA PHE A 125 -19.37 -9.41 11.77
C PHE A 125 -20.03 -8.04 11.85
N ALA A 126 -19.30 -7.05 12.38
CA ALA A 126 -19.70 -5.65 12.37
C ALA A 126 -18.93 -4.89 11.28
N VAL A 127 -19.61 -3.98 10.57
CA VAL A 127 -19.00 -3.05 9.63
C VAL A 127 -18.94 -1.68 10.29
N ASN A 128 -17.76 -1.04 10.30
CA ASN A 128 -17.46 0.19 11.01
C ASN A 128 -17.40 0.03 12.55
N VAL A 129 -16.57 0.84 13.20
CA VAL A 129 -16.44 0.86 14.65
C VAL A 129 -17.75 1.36 15.27
N PRO A 130 -18.45 0.55 16.08
CA PRO A 130 -19.64 1.02 16.78
C PRO A 130 -19.22 2.04 17.84
N GLY A 131 -19.66 3.28 17.68
CA GLY A 131 -19.69 4.27 18.76
C GLY A 131 -21.00 4.17 19.52
N ALA A 132 -21.06 4.70 20.75
CA ALA A 132 -22.29 4.72 21.55
C ALA A 132 -23.48 5.40 20.84
N ALA A 133 -23.21 6.23 19.81
CA ALA A 133 -24.19 6.98 19.05
C ALA A 133 -24.43 6.48 17.62
N THR A 134 -23.60 5.57 17.09
CA THR A 134 -23.71 5.09 15.71
C THR A 134 -23.65 3.57 15.67
N PRO A 135 -24.72 2.89 15.20
CA PRO A 135 -24.70 1.43 15.00
C PRO A 135 -23.74 1.08 13.84
N PRO A 136 -23.30 -0.18 13.78
CA PRO A 136 -22.60 -0.71 12.60
C PRO A 136 -23.42 -0.47 11.32
N LEU A 137 -22.75 -0.26 10.18
CA LEU A 137 -23.41 -0.02 8.90
C LEU A 137 -24.29 -1.18 8.45
N ASN A 138 -23.96 -2.42 8.86
CA ASN A 138 -24.76 -3.63 8.60
C ASN A 138 -25.81 -3.92 9.70
N GLY A 139 -26.11 -2.94 10.56
CA GLY A 139 -27.22 -2.99 11.51
C GLY A 139 -26.81 -3.12 12.97
N ALA A 140 -27.63 -2.54 13.87
CA ALA A 140 -27.38 -2.47 15.31
C ALA A 140 -27.21 -3.85 15.99
N SER A 141 -27.83 -4.90 15.49
CA SER A 141 -27.70 -6.28 15.99
C SER A 141 -26.28 -6.83 15.84
N LYS A 142 -25.48 -6.26 14.96
CA LYS A 142 -24.10 -6.65 14.67
C LYS A 142 -23.08 -6.02 15.62
N ALA A 143 -23.42 -5.02 16.41
CA ALA A 143 -22.52 -4.27 17.29
C ALA A 143 -21.71 -5.12 18.28
N ARG A 144 -22.12 -6.37 18.52
CA ARG A 144 -21.42 -7.30 19.42
C ARG A 144 -20.38 -8.17 18.72
N TYR A 145 -20.27 -8.13 17.40
CA TYR A 145 -19.30 -8.89 16.65
C TYR A 145 -17.98 -8.12 16.44
N PRO A 146 -16.84 -8.82 16.29
CA PRO A 146 -15.62 -8.22 15.80
C PRO A 146 -15.80 -7.54 14.44
N LEU A 147 -14.91 -6.60 14.14
CA LEU A 147 -14.97 -5.78 12.94
C LEU A 147 -14.41 -6.50 11.72
N VAL A 148 -15.16 -6.46 10.62
CA VAL A 148 -14.68 -6.67 9.25
C VAL A 148 -15.22 -5.50 8.43
N ASN A 149 -14.33 -4.60 8.01
CA ASN A 149 -14.70 -3.33 7.36
C ASN A 149 -14.87 -3.51 5.84
N ASP A 150 -15.76 -4.42 5.44
CA ASP A 150 -16.18 -4.65 4.06
C ASP A 150 -17.71 -4.43 3.99
N PRO A 151 -18.20 -3.21 3.65
CA PRO A 151 -19.61 -2.90 3.56
C PRO A 151 -20.30 -3.60 2.38
N ASP A 152 -21.62 -3.73 2.44
CA ASP A 152 -22.47 -4.07 1.28
C ASP A 152 -22.77 -2.76 0.54
N VAL A 153 -22.11 -2.53 -0.60
CA VAL A 153 -22.13 -1.25 -1.31
C VAL A 153 -21.98 -1.43 -2.81
N THR A 154 -22.63 -0.58 -3.59
CA THR A 154 -22.38 -0.40 -5.03
C THR A 154 -22.09 1.06 -5.28
N GLU A 155 -20.95 1.36 -5.92
CA GLU A 155 -20.56 2.74 -6.18
C GLU A 155 -19.78 2.93 -7.48
N LEU A 156 -19.70 4.19 -7.90
CA LEU A 156 -18.79 4.61 -8.95
C LEU A 156 -17.38 4.65 -8.34
N ASN A 157 -16.56 3.68 -8.66
CA ASN A 157 -15.21 3.56 -8.12
C ASN A 157 -14.23 4.52 -8.79
N ARG A 158 -14.26 4.59 -10.14
CA ARG A 158 -13.43 5.54 -10.89
C ARG A 158 -14.22 6.18 -12.03
N ALA A 159 -14.06 7.49 -12.20
CA ALA A 159 -14.56 8.25 -13.35
C ALA A 159 -13.57 9.39 -13.62
N GLN A 160 -12.64 9.18 -14.54
CA GLN A 160 -11.53 10.10 -14.75
C GLN A 160 -11.26 10.36 -16.22
N LEU A 161 -10.77 11.56 -16.49
CA LEU A 161 -10.18 11.98 -17.75
C LEU A 161 -8.68 12.15 -17.54
N THR A 162 -7.88 11.52 -18.40
CA THR A 162 -6.42 11.65 -18.39
C THR A 162 -5.97 12.28 -19.69
N TRP A 163 -5.14 13.33 -19.60
CA TRP A 163 -4.52 13.98 -20.74
C TRP A 163 -3.00 14.00 -20.61
N THR A 164 -2.33 13.45 -21.61
CA THR A 164 -0.87 13.38 -21.71
C THR A 164 -0.38 14.26 -22.89
N PRO A 165 -0.27 15.59 -22.70
CA PRO A 165 0.14 16.51 -23.76
C PRO A 165 1.58 16.30 -24.22
N SER A 166 2.41 15.69 -23.40
CA SER A 166 3.80 15.35 -23.70
C SER A 166 4.28 14.17 -22.87
N ALA A 167 5.40 13.56 -23.23
CA ALA A 167 6.03 12.51 -22.43
C ALA A 167 6.45 12.98 -21.01
N ALA A 168 6.53 14.29 -20.78
CA ALA A 168 6.95 14.87 -19.51
C ALA A 168 5.79 15.24 -18.58
N LEU A 169 4.53 15.24 -19.06
CA LEU A 169 3.38 15.71 -18.29
C LEU A 169 2.15 14.84 -18.55
N THR A 170 1.51 14.39 -17.47
CA THR A 170 0.19 13.78 -17.49
C THR A 170 -0.71 14.50 -16.49
N LEU A 171 -1.89 14.88 -16.93
CA LEU A 171 -2.93 15.50 -16.10
C LEU A 171 -4.10 14.53 -15.97
N THR A 172 -4.61 14.35 -14.77
CA THR A 172 -5.77 13.50 -14.51
C THR A 172 -6.79 14.26 -13.65
N ALA A 173 -8.05 14.29 -14.07
CA ALA A 173 -9.13 14.92 -13.34
C ALA A 173 -10.30 13.96 -13.16
N GLY A 174 -10.97 14.03 -12.01
CA GLY A 174 -12.12 13.20 -11.63
C GLY A 174 -11.79 12.20 -10.54
N ARG A 175 -12.69 11.21 -10.35
CA ARG A 175 -12.54 10.14 -9.36
C ARG A 175 -11.47 9.15 -9.80
N GLN A 176 -10.40 9.05 -9.02
CA GLN A 176 -9.19 8.32 -9.38
C GLN A 176 -8.52 7.68 -8.17
N ARG A 177 -7.65 6.70 -8.45
CA ARG A 177 -6.68 6.19 -7.48
C ARG A 177 -5.49 7.13 -7.39
N ILE A 178 -5.04 7.42 -6.17
CA ILE A 178 -3.76 8.09 -5.92
C ILE A 178 -2.94 7.15 -5.04
N LEU A 179 -1.86 6.61 -5.60
CA LEU A 179 -0.94 5.69 -4.93
C LEU A 179 0.43 6.35 -4.91
N LEU A 180 0.90 6.76 -3.74
CA LEU A 180 2.21 7.38 -3.59
C LEU A 180 3.13 6.44 -2.83
N ASP A 181 4.29 6.17 -3.42
CA ASP A 181 5.35 5.34 -2.86
C ASP A 181 4.90 3.92 -2.48
N ASP A 182 5.14 3.55 -1.22
CA ASP A 182 4.70 2.30 -0.61
C ASP A 182 3.30 2.39 0.02
N GLN A 183 2.61 3.51 -0.20
CA GLN A 183 1.27 3.80 0.33
C GLN A 183 1.23 3.93 1.87
N ARG A 184 2.39 4.21 2.51
CA ARG A 184 2.44 4.43 3.95
C ARG A 184 1.69 5.70 4.37
N PHE A 185 1.63 6.70 3.50
CA PHE A 185 0.94 7.97 3.74
C PHE A 185 -0.30 8.14 2.86
N VAL A 186 -0.22 7.78 1.58
CA VAL A 186 -1.31 7.95 0.61
C VAL A 186 -1.45 6.69 -0.25
N GLY A 187 -2.59 6.04 -0.16
CA GLY A 187 -2.91 4.81 -0.87
C GLY A 187 -4.41 4.61 -1.06
N ASN A 188 -4.77 3.50 -1.70
CA ASN A 188 -6.17 3.18 -2.02
C ASN A 188 -6.84 2.18 -1.08
N VAL A 189 -6.16 1.74 -0.03
CA VAL A 189 -6.65 0.68 0.88
C VAL A 189 -7.11 -0.58 0.12
N GLY A 190 -6.46 -0.90 -1.00
CA GLY A 190 -6.85 -1.97 -1.94
C GLY A 190 -6.89 -3.39 -1.34
N TRP A 191 -6.47 -3.52 -0.09
CA TRP A 191 -6.65 -4.72 0.73
C TRP A 191 -8.14 -4.98 1.02
N ARG A 192 -8.92 -3.95 1.37
CA ARG A 192 -10.35 -4.08 1.66
C ARG A 192 -11.14 -4.39 0.38
N GLN A 193 -12.38 -4.84 0.52
CA GLN A 193 -13.24 -5.12 -0.63
C GLN A 193 -13.63 -3.82 -1.33
N ASP A 194 -14.11 -2.83 -0.59
CA ASP A 194 -14.26 -1.46 -1.05
C ASP A 194 -12.93 -0.72 -0.96
N GLU A 195 -12.55 0.03 -2.01
CA GLU A 195 -11.29 0.75 -2.03
C GLU A 195 -11.46 2.27 -1.83
N GLN A 196 -10.42 2.89 -1.29
CA GLN A 196 -10.36 4.34 -1.19
C GLN A 196 -9.99 4.95 -2.53
N THR A 197 -10.81 5.93 -3.00
CA THR A 197 -10.54 6.74 -4.20
C THR A 197 -10.65 8.23 -3.89
N PHE A 198 -10.24 9.07 -4.84
CA PHE A 198 -10.10 10.50 -4.63
C PHE A 198 -10.76 11.28 -5.76
N ASP A 199 -11.67 12.20 -5.46
CA ASP A 199 -12.14 13.19 -6.41
C ASP A 199 -11.10 14.32 -6.43
N ALA A 200 -10.29 14.37 -7.49
CA ALA A 200 -9.05 15.13 -7.52
C ALA A 200 -8.67 15.64 -8.91
N VAL A 201 -7.80 16.66 -8.91
CA VAL A 201 -7.02 17.05 -10.10
C VAL A 201 -5.54 16.76 -9.78
N ARG A 202 -4.89 15.98 -10.64
CA ARG A 202 -3.50 15.53 -10.45
C ARG A 202 -2.65 15.88 -11.66
N ALA A 203 -1.42 16.30 -11.42
CA ALA A 203 -0.37 16.50 -12.40
C ALA A 203 0.83 15.59 -12.04
N ASP A 204 1.19 14.70 -12.96
CA ASP A 204 2.40 13.88 -12.89
C ASP A 204 3.42 14.40 -13.89
N MET A 205 4.60 14.73 -13.43
CA MET A 205 5.71 15.26 -14.20
C MET A 205 6.89 14.29 -14.21
N ALA A 206 7.55 14.13 -15.35
CA ALA A 206 8.75 13.31 -15.49
C ALA A 206 9.75 14.03 -16.41
N TYR A 207 10.95 14.32 -15.88
CA TYR A 207 12.02 14.93 -16.66
C TYR A 207 13.37 14.30 -16.31
N GLY A 208 13.91 13.50 -17.22
CA GLY A 208 15.13 12.76 -16.99
C GLY A 208 15.01 11.83 -15.78
N ARG A 209 15.78 12.13 -14.74
CA ARG A 209 15.81 11.36 -13.48
C ARG A 209 14.89 11.92 -12.39
N PHE A 210 14.16 12.99 -12.68
CA PHE A 210 13.19 13.62 -11.78
C PHE A 210 11.78 13.18 -12.13
N LYS A 211 11.00 12.90 -11.10
CA LYS A 211 9.56 12.73 -11.16
C LYS A 211 8.91 13.56 -10.06
N ALA A 212 7.78 14.16 -10.34
CA ALA A 212 7.00 14.86 -9.33
C ALA A 212 5.51 14.62 -9.58
N THR A 213 4.76 14.53 -8.50
CA THR A 213 3.30 14.47 -8.50
C THR A 213 2.77 15.58 -7.62
N TYR A 214 1.82 16.32 -8.12
CA TYR A 214 0.96 17.22 -7.33
C TYR A 214 -0.49 16.82 -7.52
N ALA A 215 -1.25 16.77 -6.43
CA ALA A 215 -2.69 16.56 -6.50
C ALA A 215 -3.42 17.51 -5.54
N TYR A 216 -4.50 18.09 -6.02
CA TYR A 216 -5.54 18.73 -5.23
C TYR A 216 -6.67 17.72 -5.05
N VAL A 217 -7.08 17.47 -3.81
CA VAL A 217 -8.11 16.48 -3.45
C VAL A 217 -9.30 17.19 -2.84
N GLY A 218 -10.41 17.23 -3.54
CA GLY A 218 -11.65 17.83 -3.08
C GLY A 218 -12.55 16.86 -2.29
N LYS A 219 -12.36 15.55 -2.47
CA LYS A 219 -13.10 14.53 -1.71
C LYS A 219 -12.29 13.24 -1.61
N VAL A 220 -12.37 12.58 -0.45
CA VAL A 220 -11.87 11.22 -0.24
C VAL A 220 -13.05 10.27 -0.12
N ASN A 221 -13.23 9.39 -1.11
CA ASN A 221 -14.23 8.34 -1.07
C ASN A 221 -13.64 7.18 -0.26
N ARG A 222 -14.26 6.90 0.90
CA ARG A 222 -13.70 5.98 1.91
C ARG A 222 -14.25 4.57 1.70
N ILE A 223 -13.51 3.59 2.19
CA ILE A 223 -13.83 2.14 2.14
C ILE A 223 -15.14 1.74 2.85
N LEU A 224 -15.92 2.64 3.36
CA LEU A 224 -17.14 2.39 4.13
C LEU A 224 -18.37 3.03 3.48
N GLY A 225 -18.28 3.43 2.21
CA GLY A 225 -19.34 4.06 1.44
C GLY A 225 -19.56 5.54 1.78
N GLU A 226 -20.43 6.22 1.04
CA GLU A 226 -20.66 7.67 1.04
C GLU A 226 -20.86 8.30 2.43
N LEU A 227 -21.47 7.59 3.37
CA LEU A 227 -21.71 8.11 4.73
C LEU A 227 -20.42 8.33 5.54
N LYS A 228 -19.30 7.82 5.08
CA LYS A 228 -18.00 7.91 5.74
C LYS A 228 -16.96 8.65 4.90
N ASP A 229 -17.36 9.17 3.76
CA ASP A 229 -16.51 9.99 2.90
C ASP A 229 -16.10 11.29 3.59
N TRP A 230 -14.96 11.80 3.22
CA TRP A 230 -14.42 13.04 3.73
C TRP A 230 -14.46 14.13 2.66
N GLU A 231 -15.17 15.23 2.97
CA GLU A 231 -15.04 16.49 2.23
C GLU A 231 -13.66 17.06 2.51
N SER A 232 -12.93 17.43 1.47
CA SER A 232 -11.48 17.66 1.56
C SER A 232 -11.06 18.94 0.84
N ASP A 233 -10.11 19.64 1.43
CA ASP A 233 -9.33 20.72 0.80
C ASP A 233 -7.84 20.40 1.01
N SER A 234 -7.39 19.29 0.39
CA SER A 234 -6.07 18.73 0.65
C SER A 234 -5.15 18.86 -0.55
N HIS A 235 -3.86 19.07 -0.24
CA HIS A 235 -2.79 19.17 -1.22
C HIS A 235 -1.74 18.10 -1.00
N LEU A 236 -1.44 17.33 -2.03
CA LEU A 236 -0.41 16.29 -2.02
C LEU A 236 0.71 16.67 -2.97
N PHE A 237 1.92 16.74 -2.46
CA PHE A 237 3.13 16.95 -3.26
C PHE A 237 4.16 15.88 -2.95
N ASN A 238 4.72 15.27 -4.01
CA ASN A 238 5.75 14.26 -3.92
C ASN A 238 6.74 14.44 -5.07
N ALA A 239 8.03 14.49 -4.78
CA ALA A 239 9.07 14.63 -5.78
C ALA A 239 10.20 13.64 -5.53
N THR A 240 10.69 13.01 -6.59
CA THR A 240 11.72 11.97 -6.55
C THR A 240 12.85 12.30 -7.51
N TRP A 241 14.07 12.11 -7.08
CA TRP A 241 15.28 12.11 -7.91
C TRP A 241 15.98 10.76 -7.81
N SER A 242 16.20 10.09 -8.95
CA SER A 242 16.77 8.74 -9.02
C SER A 242 18.03 8.75 -9.88
N PRO A 243 19.19 9.20 -9.35
CA PRO A 243 20.44 9.27 -10.12
C PRO A 243 21.00 7.91 -10.50
N ALA A 244 20.73 6.85 -9.70
CA ALA A 244 21.16 5.49 -9.92
C ALA A 244 20.18 4.50 -9.26
N GLU A 245 20.25 3.21 -9.58
CA GLU A 245 19.49 2.18 -8.87
C GLU A 245 19.84 2.10 -7.37
N ALA A 246 21.10 2.39 -7.05
CA ALA A 246 21.60 2.40 -5.69
C ALA A 246 21.14 3.63 -4.88
N LEU A 247 20.54 4.64 -5.52
CA LEU A 247 20.10 5.85 -4.81
C LEU A 247 18.84 6.45 -5.46
N ARG A 248 17.81 6.55 -4.67
CA ARG A 248 16.60 7.33 -4.93
C ARG A 248 16.35 8.23 -3.72
N LEU A 249 16.28 9.52 -3.94
CA LEU A 249 15.92 10.51 -2.94
C LEU A 249 14.53 11.06 -3.26
N GLN A 250 13.73 11.23 -2.23
CA GLN A 250 12.37 11.70 -2.34
C GLN A 250 12.07 12.70 -1.25
N GLY A 251 11.31 13.74 -1.59
CA GLY A 251 10.71 14.69 -0.67
C GLY A 251 9.21 14.75 -0.88
N PHE A 252 8.45 14.91 0.20
CA PHE A 252 7.00 15.01 0.13
C PHE A 252 6.43 15.99 1.15
N VAL A 253 5.27 16.56 0.79
CA VAL A 253 4.43 17.36 1.67
C VAL A 253 2.97 16.97 1.41
N TYR A 254 2.29 16.51 2.45
CA TYR A 254 0.86 16.18 2.42
C TYR A 254 0.14 17.07 3.42
N ALA A 255 -0.53 18.09 2.91
CA ALA A 255 -1.37 19.01 3.67
C ALA A 255 -2.83 18.52 3.57
N LEU A 256 -3.29 17.87 4.62
CA LEU A 256 -4.59 17.20 4.67
C LEU A 256 -5.56 18.04 5.52
N ASP A 257 -6.63 18.49 4.89
CA ASP A 257 -7.73 19.20 5.55
C ASP A 257 -9.06 18.54 5.21
N PHE A 258 -9.86 18.25 6.25
CA PHE A 258 -11.13 17.54 6.12
C PHE A 258 -12.20 18.26 6.92
N GLU A 259 -13.20 18.86 6.23
CA GLU A 259 -14.27 19.62 6.85
C GLU A 259 -15.09 18.79 7.85
N ASN A 260 -15.45 17.56 7.46
CA ASN A 260 -16.25 16.64 8.29
C ASN A 260 -15.38 15.65 9.11
N SER A 261 -14.07 15.81 9.12
CA SER A 261 -13.12 14.94 9.84
C SER A 261 -11.89 15.71 10.36
N ALA A 262 -12.10 16.88 10.95
CA ALA A 262 -11.04 17.79 11.43
C ALA A 262 -10.00 17.13 12.36
N ALA A 263 -10.37 16.07 13.09
CA ALA A 263 -9.44 15.29 13.91
C ALA A 263 -8.32 14.61 13.10
N ASN A 264 -8.51 14.41 11.80
CA ASN A 264 -7.55 13.82 10.87
C ASN A 264 -6.79 14.87 10.03
N ALA A 265 -7.14 16.16 10.15
CA ALA A 265 -6.41 17.22 9.48
C ALA A 265 -4.98 17.35 10.03
N SER A 266 -4.01 17.46 9.14
CA SER A 266 -2.57 17.52 9.49
C SER A 266 -1.73 17.90 8.29
N VAL A 267 -0.56 18.48 8.52
CA VAL A 267 0.47 18.57 7.49
C VAL A 267 1.62 17.62 7.84
N THR A 268 1.94 16.72 6.91
CA THR A 268 3.07 15.80 7.02
C THR A 268 4.11 16.17 5.98
N LYS A 269 5.36 16.38 6.41
CA LYS A 269 6.51 16.68 5.54
C LYS A 269 7.58 15.64 5.78
N GLY A 270 8.19 15.14 4.73
CA GLY A 270 9.21 14.11 4.91
C GLY A 270 10.18 13.97 3.76
N VAL A 271 11.22 13.20 4.05
CA VAL A 271 12.23 12.78 3.09
C VAL A 271 12.43 11.28 3.19
N LYS A 272 12.70 10.64 2.04
CA LYS A 272 12.98 9.20 1.95
C LYS A 272 14.23 8.99 1.09
N ALA A 273 15.12 8.12 1.55
CA ALA A 273 16.23 7.61 0.76
C ALA A 273 16.05 6.10 0.59
N SER A 274 16.21 5.60 -0.62
CA SER A 274 16.12 4.18 -0.90
C SER A 274 17.05 3.78 -2.05
N GLY A 275 17.37 2.51 -2.15
CA GLY A 275 18.19 2.00 -3.22
C GLY A 275 18.37 0.50 -3.16
N LYS A 276 18.95 -0.03 -4.24
CA LYS A 276 19.36 -1.43 -4.32
C LYS A 276 20.68 -1.55 -5.06
N THR A 277 21.49 -2.52 -4.64
CA THR A 277 22.78 -2.80 -5.25
C THR A 277 23.07 -4.30 -5.21
N TRP A 278 24.01 -4.77 -6.01
CA TRP A 278 24.49 -6.15 -6.00
C TRP A 278 25.84 -6.24 -5.31
N VAL A 279 25.96 -7.21 -4.40
CA VAL A 279 27.21 -7.58 -3.75
C VAL A 279 27.45 -9.08 -4.01
N GLY A 280 28.23 -9.40 -5.01
CA GLY A 280 28.36 -10.78 -5.51
C GLY A 280 27.02 -11.32 -6.01
N LEU A 281 26.55 -12.41 -5.41
CA LEU A 281 25.27 -13.06 -5.75
C LEU A 281 24.07 -12.50 -4.95
N TYR A 282 24.31 -11.57 -4.03
CA TYR A 282 23.27 -11.01 -3.16
C TYR A 282 22.82 -9.66 -3.70
N GLN A 283 21.50 -9.46 -3.83
CA GLN A 283 20.93 -8.13 -4.00
C GLN A 283 20.61 -7.55 -2.63
N LEU A 284 21.22 -6.42 -2.31
CA LEU A 284 20.91 -5.64 -1.12
C LEU A 284 19.98 -4.49 -1.48
N ALA A 285 18.94 -4.27 -0.69
CA ALA A 285 18.04 -3.14 -0.81
C ALA A 285 17.85 -2.47 0.55
N TYR A 286 17.73 -1.15 0.55
CA TYR A 286 17.50 -0.36 1.74
C TYR A 286 16.46 0.72 1.49
N ASP A 287 15.77 1.11 2.53
CA ASP A 287 14.97 2.34 2.56
C ASP A 287 15.02 2.96 3.97
N ALA A 288 14.97 4.29 4.01
CA ALA A 288 14.89 5.07 5.23
C ALA A 288 14.02 6.29 5.00
N THR A 289 13.11 6.57 5.90
CA THR A 289 12.18 7.70 5.86
C THR A 289 12.22 8.44 7.20
N TRP A 290 12.24 9.76 7.12
CA TRP A 290 11.93 10.64 8.23
C TRP A 290 10.83 11.61 7.81
N ALA A 291 9.87 11.83 8.69
CA ALA A 291 8.82 12.82 8.48
C ALA A 291 8.42 13.47 9.80
N THR A 292 7.92 14.69 9.72
CA THR A 292 7.28 15.39 10.83
C THR A 292 5.84 15.70 10.47
N GLN A 293 4.96 15.69 11.47
CA GLN A 293 3.53 15.95 11.31
C GLN A 293 3.06 16.96 12.35
N SER A 294 2.38 18.01 11.88
CA SER A 294 1.78 19.04 12.74
C SER A 294 0.30 19.24 12.42
N ASP A 295 -0.37 20.05 13.23
CA ASP A 295 -1.76 20.48 12.98
C ASP A 295 -1.88 21.29 11.69
N TYR A 296 -3.09 21.28 11.11
CA TYR A 296 -3.39 22.02 9.90
C TYR A 296 -4.87 22.46 9.88
N HIS A 297 -5.12 23.70 9.43
CA HIS A 297 -6.42 24.33 9.17
C HIS A 297 -7.53 24.03 10.22
N HIS A 298 -8.49 23.16 9.92
CA HIS A 298 -9.65 22.89 10.76
C HIS A 298 -9.31 22.21 12.10
N ARG A 299 -8.08 21.78 12.28
CA ARG A 299 -7.66 21.21 13.55
C ARG A 299 -7.31 22.30 14.55
N THR A 300 -7.96 22.28 15.72
CA THR A 300 -7.81 23.29 16.76
C THR A 300 -6.73 22.98 17.80
N ALA A 301 -6.31 21.71 17.93
CA ALA A 301 -5.29 21.28 18.89
C ALA A 301 -3.94 21.17 18.22
N ALA A 302 -3.01 22.06 18.59
CA ALA A 302 -1.64 22.02 18.10
C ALA A 302 -0.90 20.76 18.55
N PHE A 303 -0.07 20.21 17.66
CA PHE A 303 0.84 19.11 17.95
C PHE A 303 2.03 19.14 16.97
N ASP A 304 3.11 18.47 17.35
CA ASP A 304 4.28 18.21 16.51
C ASP A 304 4.78 16.82 16.88
N LEU A 305 4.88 15.92 15.87
CA LEU A 305 5.22 14.52 16.05
C LEU A 305 6.11 14.04 14.91
N ASP A 306 7.09 13.20 15.23
CA ASP A 306 8.01 12.62 14.28
C ASP A 306 7.66 11.19 13.87
N TYR A 307 8.13 10.82 12.71
CA TYR A 307 8.04 9.48 12.13
C TYR A 307 9.42 9.07 11.61
N TYR A 308 9.83 7.88 11.96
CA TYR A 308 11.05 7.25 11.47
C TYR A 308 10.77 5.86 10.94
N GLN A 309 11.39 5.52 9.84
CA GLN A 309 11.37 4.17 9.31
C GLN A 309 12.72 3.86 8.66
N ALA A 310 13.22 2.64 8.88
CA ALA A 310 14.37 2.13 8.16
C ALA A 310 14.20 0.64 7.87
N SER A 311 14.70 0.18 6.73
CA SER A 311 14.76 -1.24 6.45
C SER A 311 15.97 -1.64 5.61
N LEU A 312 16.40 -2.88 5.80
CA LEU A 312 17.46 -3.51 5.02
C LEU A 312 17.01 -4.91 4.59
N ALA A 313 17.10 -5.20 3.29
CA ALA A 313 16.75 -6.49 2.74
C ALA A 313 17.92 -7.09 1.97
N GLY A 314 18.14 -8.39 2.15
CA GLY A 314 19.07 -9.20 1.37
C GLY A 314 18.32 -10.28 0.58
N THR A 315 18.50 -10.33 -0.73
CA THR A 315 17.90 -11.36 -1.59
C THR A 315 18.99 -12.22 -2.21
N PHE A 316 18.82 -13.54 -2.09
CA PHE A 316 19.64 -14.54 -2.75
C PHE A 316 18.73 -15.57 -3.42
N ASP A 317 18.85 -15.69 -4.73
CA ASP A 317 18.01 -16.56 -5.56
C ASP A 317 16.51 -16.36 -5.30
N ILE A 318 15.84 -17.31 -4.66
CA ILE A 318 14.42 -17.29 -4.34
C ILE A 318 14.12 -16.77 -2.92
N TYR A 319 15.14 -16.51 -2.13
CA TYR A 319 15.01 -16.14 -0.71
C TYR A 319 15.28 -14.67 -0.49
N THR A 320 14.44 -14.03 0.30
CA THR A 320 14.66 -12.67 0.80
C THR A 320 14.48 -12.62 2.30
N VAL A 321 15.41 -11.98 2.98
CA VAL A 321 15.29 -11.62 4.40
C VAL A 321 15.28 -10.10 4.50
N LYS A 322 14.33 -9.54 5.23
CA LYS A 322 14.21 -8.10 5.48
C LYS A 322 14.09 -7.83 6.97
N LEU A 323 14.93 -6.95 7.49
CA LEU A 323 14.79 -6.34 8.81
C LEU A 323 14.20 -4.94 8.61
N GLY A 324 13.17 -4.62 9.37
CA GLY A 324 12.49 -3.33 9.36
C GLY A 324 12.37 -2.75 10.76
N TYR A 325 12.40 -1.44 10.85
CA TYR A 325 12.08 -0.65 12.03
C TYR A 325 11.19 0.51 11.63
N GLU A 326 10.13 0.75 12.38
CA GLU A 326 9.23 1.88 12.20
C GLU A 326 8.87 2.46 13.56
N SER A 327 8.91 3.79 13.68
CA SER A 327 8.53 4.53 14.89
C SER A 327 7.55 5.63 14.52
N LEU A 328 6.40 5.62 15.16
CA LEU A 328 5.41 6.69 15.13
C LEU A 328 5.39 7.32 16.51
N GLU A 329 5.78 8.58 16.62
CA GLU A 329 5.81 9.31 17.88
C GLU A 329 4.40 9.53 18.43
N GLY A 330 4.30 9.58 19.77
CA GLY A 330 3.09 9.94 20.51
C GLY A 330 3.37 10.92 21.64
N ASN A 331 2.40 11.78 21.94
CA ASN A 331 2.53 12.78 22.99
C ASN A 331 1.68 12.46 24.25
N GLY A 332 1.07 11.28 24.31
CA GLY A 332 0.20 10.84 25.41
C GLY A 332 -1.28 11.18 25.20
N THR A 333 -1.60 12.04 24.25
CA THR A 333 -2.99 12.36 23.85
C THR A 333 -3.27 11.95 22.41
N ARG A 334 -2.22 11.91 21.59
CA ARG A 334 -2.27 11.57 20.17
C ARG A 334 -0.96 10.93 19.74
N GLY A 335 -1.04 9.94 18.86
CA GLY A 335 0.09 9.45 18.08
C GLY A 335 0.12 10.05 16.67
N PHE A 336 1.28 9.95 16.01
CA PHE A 336 1.43 10.22 14.58
C PHE A 336 0.41 9.40 13.78
N THR A 337 -0.26 9.99 12.81
CA THR A 337 -1.36 9.35 12.07
C THR A 337 -1.10 9.34 10.56
N THR A 338 -1.67 8.36 9.87
CA THR A 338 -1.58 8.24 8.42
C THR A 338 -2.97 8.04 7.80
N PRO A 339 -3.81 9.12 7.76
CA PRO A 339 -5.23 9.02 7.48
C PRO A 339 -5.59 8.45 6.09
N LEU A 340 -4.72 8.64 5.11
CA LEU A 340 -4.93 8.17 3.72
C LEU A 340 -4.10 6.93 3.36
N ALA A 341 -3.48 6.27 4.36
CA ALA A 341 -2.60 5.12 4.14
C ALA A 341 -3.37 3.85 3.75
N THR A 342 -2.67 2.93 3.07
CA THR A 342 -3.07 1.52 2.98
C THR A 342 -2.60 0.80 4.24
N VAL A 343 -3.35 0.96 5.33
CA VAL A 343 -2.93 0.64 6.70
C VAL A 343 -2.58 -0.83 6.95
N HIS A 344 -3.24 -1.78 6.26
CA HIS A 344 -3.05 -3.21 6.45
C HIS A 344 -1.62 -3.70 6.14
N ALA A 345 -0.87 -2.96 5.31
CA ALA A 345 0.49 -3.34 4.93
C ALA A 345 1.53 -3.09 6.04
N PHE A 346 1.17 -2.32 7.07
CA PHE A 346 2.06 -1.80 8.11
C PHE A 346 1.61 -2.24 9.50
N GLN A 347 2.56 -2.40 10.45
CA GLN A 347 2.29 -2.70 11.87
C GLN A 347 1.34 -3.87 12.07
N GLY A 348 1.63 -4.97 11.38
CA GLY A 348 0.90 -6.24 11.49
C GLY A 348 -0.42 -6.29 10.72
N TRP A 349 -0.77 -7.50 10.28
CA TRP A 349 -1.96 -7.76 9.47
C TRP A 349 -3.22 -8.01 10.29
N ALA A 350 -3.09 -8.24 11.59
CA ALA A 350 -4.25 -8.31 12.48
C ALA A 350 -4.99 -6.97 12.57
N ASP A 351 -4.41 -5.87 12.03
CA ASP A 351 -4.95 -4.51 12.09
C ASP A 351 -5.27 -4.07 13.54
N ALA A 352 -4.44 -4.52 14.49
CA ALA A 352 -4.68 -4.27 15.91
C ALA A 352 -4.60 -2.77 16.25
N TRP A 353 -3.68 -2.04 15.63
CA TRP A 353 -3.39 -0.63 15.91
C TRP A 353 -4.26 0.36 15.12
N VAL A 354 -5.32 -0.11 14.45
CA VAL A 354 -6.22 0.79 13.71
C VAL A 354 -7.00 1.67 14.69
N SER A 355 -6.76 2.98 14.61
CA SER A 355 -7.43 4.00 15.39
C SER A 355 -8.74 4.48 14.73
N PRO A 356 -9.58 5.25 15.43
CA PRO A 356 -10.71 5.94 14.82
C PRO A 356 -10.27 6.77 13.60
N GLY A 357 -11.03 6.68 12.50
CA GLY A 357 -10.66 7.27 11.21
C GLY A 357 -9.90 6.31 10.28
N GLY A 358 -9.59 5.08 10.74
CA GLY A 358 -9.02 4.02 9.91
C GLY A 358 -7.53 4.16 9.64
N ASN A 359 -6.78 4.76 10.55
CA ASN A 359 -5.33 4.88 10.45
C ASN A 359 -4.62 4.20 11.63
N LYS A 360 -3.39 3.74 11.42
CA LYS A 360 -2.55 3.13 12.46
C LYS A 360 -1.97 4.23 13.34
N SER A 361 -2.23 4.14 14.65
CA SER A 361 -1.78 5.13 15.62
C SER A 361 -1.93 4.61 17.04
N PHE A 362 -1.08 5.08 17.94
CA PHE A 362 -1.15 4.84 19.37
C PHE A 362 -0.80 6.13 20.12
N VAL A 363 -1.51 6.45 21.21
CA VAL A 363 -1.40 7.77 21.86
C VAL A 363 -0.03 8.06 22.48
N ASP A 364 0.65 7.03 22.97
CA ASP A 364 2.03 7.13 23.50
C ASP A 364 3.09 6.89 22.42
N GLY A 365 2.66 6.72 21.16
CA GLY A 365 3.52 6.32 20.06
C GLY A 365 3.79 4.82 20.04
N ILE A 366 4.26 4.32 18.89
CA ILE A 366 4.53 2.90 18.69
C ILE A 366 5.82 2.71 17.92
N GLU A 367 6.63 1.78 18.38
CA GLU A 367 7.79 1.25 17.67
C GLU A 367 7.50 -0.17 17.22
N ASP A 368 7.79 -0.46 15.95
CA ASP A 368 7.64 -1.77 15.31
C ASP A 368 9.00 -2.24 14.80
N THR A 369 9.60 -3.22 15.46
CA THR A 369 10.76 -3.93 14.92
C THR A 369 10.29 -5.22 14.29
N ASN A 370 10.57 -5.41 12.98
CA ASN A 370 10.06 -6.58 12.28
C ASN A 370 11.11 -7.31 11.45
N LEU A 371 10.95 -8.62 11.38
CA LEU A 371 11.77 -9.52 10.56
C LEU A 371 10.87 -10.26 9.57
N THR A 372 11.13 -10.09 8.29
CA THR A 372 10.40 -10.78 7.21
C THR A 372 11.30 -11.79 6.53
N PHE A 373 10.78 -12.98 6.34
CA PHE A 373 11.34 -14.01 5.48
C PHE A 373 10.38 -14.28 4.32
N ASN A 374 10.87 -14.18 3.10
CA ASN A 374 10.09 -14.37 1.88
C ASN A 374 10.75 -15.40 0.97
N ILE A 375 9.95 -16.32 0.42
CA ILE A 375 10.36 -17.33 -0.55
C ILE A 375 9.48 -17.21 -1.78
N LYS A 376 10.10 -17.16 -2.97
CA LYS A 376 9.45 -17.22 -4.28
C LYS A 376 9.79 -18.50 -5.02
N PRO A 377 9.17 -19.65 -4.65
CA PRO A 377 9.51 -20.93 -5.22
C PRO A 377 9.22 -20.98 -6.73
N ARG A 378 10.10 -21.66 -7.49
CA ARG A 378 9.97 -21.86 -8.94
C ARG A 378 9.40 -23.25 -9.21
N PHE A 379 8.06 -23.35 -9.28
CA PHE A 379 7.42 -24.62 -9.63
C PHE A 379 7.48 -24.89 -11.14
N ARG A 380 8.06 -26.00 -11.56
CA ARG A 380 8.26 -26.32 -13.00
C ARG A 380 7.07 -27.01 -13.68
N ARG A 381 6.15 -27.66 -12.95
CA ARG A 381 4.98 -28.38 -13.51
C ARG A 381 3.92 -28.58 -12.42
N THR A 382 3.24 -27.52 -12.02
CA THR A 382 2.15 -27.61 -11.04
C THR A 382 0.98 -26.76 -11.50
N TYR A 383 -0.19 -27.01 -10.94
CA TYR A 383 -1.38 -26.17 -11.12
C TYR A 383 -1.20 -24.77 -10.50
N PHE A 384 -0.13 -24.55 -9.71
CA PHE A 384 0.18 -23.31 -9.07
C PHE A 384 1.53 -22.77 -9.58
N PHE A 385 1.58 -21.50 -9.96
CA PHE A 385 2.80 -20.82 -10.37
C PHE A 385 2.86 -19.41 -9.76
N ASN A 386 4.02 -18.74 -9.89
CA ASN A 386 4.27 -17.43 -9.25
C ASN A 386 3.94 -17.44 -7.77
N ALA A 387 4.32 -18.51 -7.07
CA ALA A 387 4.07 -18.60 -5.64
C ALA A 387 4.92 -17.58 -4.87
N ASP A 388 4.33 -17.03 -3.81
CA ASP A 388 4.97 -16.09 -2.89
C ASP A 388 4.58 -16.47 -1.46
N LEU A 389 5.59 -16.87 -0.67
CA LEU A 389 5.43 -17.30 0.71
C LEU A 389 6.11 -16.29 1.62
N ILE A 390 5.38 -15.72 2.57
CA ILE A 390 5.88 -14.73 3.51
C ILE A 390 5.63 -15.21 4.93
N ALA A 391 6.67 -15.10 5.76
CA ALA A 391 6.55 -15.16 7.21
C ALA A 391 7.16 -13.87 7.77
N ARG A 392 6.43 -13.19 8.66
CA ARG A 392 6.89 -11.96 9.30
C ARG A 392 6.61 -12.02 10.78
N TYR A 393 7.55 -11.51 11.56
CA TYR A 393 7.41 -11.31 13.01
C TYR A 393 7.52 -9.82 13.29
N HIS A 394 6.63 -9.32 14.13
CA HIS A 394 6.61 -7.97 14.65
C HIS A 394 6.79 -7.98 16.15
N ASP A 395 7.58 -7.05 16.65
CA ASP A 395 7.76 -6.74 18.05
C ASP A 395 7.40 -5.28 18.28
N PHE A 396 6.35 -5.03 19.07
CA PHE A 396 5.76 -3.71 19.27
C PHE A 396 6.08 -3.17 20.64
N ASN A 397 6.68 -2.00 20.70
CA ASN A 397 7.04 -1.30 21.92
C ASN A 397 6.34 0.07 21.98
N ASP A 398 6.09 0.53 23.20
CA ASP A 398 5.67 1.91 23.48
C ASP A 398 6.82 2.85 23.19
N GLN A 399 6.62 3.79 22.25
CA GLN A 399 7.69 4.69 21.80
C GLN A 399 8.19 5.60 22.90
N LYS A 400 7.31 6.01 23.82
CA LYS A 400 7.64 6.96 24.90
C LYS A 400 8.32 6.28 26.09
N THR A 401 7.92 5.08 26.45
CA THR A 401 8.40 4.39 27.65
C THR A 401 9.33 3.21 27.35
N GLY A 402 9.37 2.74 26.11
CA GLY A 402 10.07 1.52 25.70
C GLY A 402 9.48 0.23 26.27
N ALA A 403 8.23 0.27 26.77
CA ALA A 403 7.56 -0.90 27.32
C ALA A 403 7.14 -1.86 26.23
N ASP A 404 7.30 -3.16 26.44
CA ASP A 404 6.80 -4.19 25.54
C ASP A 404 5.26 -4.15 25.52
N LEU A 405 4.65 -3.96 24.35
CA LEU A 405 3.21 -3.85 24.18
C LEU A 405 2.59 -5.13 23.63
N ALA A 406 3.18 -5.70 22.59
CA ALA A 406 2.63 -6.84 21.88
C ALA A 406 3.64 -7.44 20.90
N HIS A 407 3.33 -8.61 20.39
CA HIS A 407 4.00 -9.18 19.20
C HIS A 407 2.96 -9.76 18.23
N GLU A 408 3.36 -9.92 16.96
CA GLU A 408 2.49 -10.49 15.93
C GLU A 408 3.27 -11.38 14.97
N TRP A 409 2.65 -12.53 14.65
CA TRP A 409 3.09 -13.38 13.53
C TRP A 409 2.16 -13.22 12.35
N ASP A 410 2.75 -12.95 11.19
CA ASP A 410 2.08 -12.83 9.92
C ASP A 410 2.56 -13.90 8.95
N LEU A 411 1.65 -14.70 8.39
CA LEU A 411 1.95 -15.72 7.40
C LEU A 411 1.11 -15.51 6.13
N GLN A 412 1.72 -15.64 4.97
CA GLN A 412 1.01 -15.55 3.70
C GLN A 412 1.52 -16.60 2.71
N ALA A 413 0.59 -17.20 1.98
CA ALA A 413 0.86 -17.97 0.77
C ALA A 413 -0.03 -17.45 -0.36
N THR A 414 0.59 -17.00 -1.45
CA THR A 414 -0.12 -16.57 -2.66
C THR A 414 0.38 -17.39 -3.85
N ALA A 415 -0.50 -17.76 -4.77
CA ALA A 415 -0.13 -18.40 -6.01
C ALA A 415 -1.11 -18.08 -7.12
N ALA A 416 -0.64 -18.05 -8.37
CA ALA A 416 -1.50 -18.02 -9.55
C ALA A 416 -1.94 -19.45 -9.90
N ILE A 417 -3.24 -19.61 -10.18
CA ILE A 417 -3.87 -20.85 -10.69
C ILE A 417 -3.91 -20.80 -12.22
N THR A 418 -4.21 -19.63 -12.76
CA THR A 418 -4.12 -19.31 -14.19
C THR A 418 -3.49 -17.93 -14.35
N THR A 419 -3.30 -17.45 -15.56
CA THR A 419 -2.83 -16.07 -15.81
C THR A 419 -3.80 -15.00 -15.33
N LYS A 420 -5.05 -15.38 -15.03
CA LYS A 420 -6.14 -14.48 -14.62
C LYS A 420 -6.71 -14.80 -13.23
N LEU A 421 -6.43 -15.97 -12.68
CA LEU A 421 -6.97 -16.44 -11.40
C LEU A 421 -5.84 -16.67 -10.40
N SER A 422 -5.92 -16.07 -9.23
CA SER A 422 -4.99 -16.27 -8.12
C SER A 422 -5.72 -16.68 -6.84
N VAL A 423 -4.99 -17.35 -5.96
CA VAL A 423 -5.42 -17.71 -4.61
C VAL A 423 -4.43 -17.14 -3.59
N GLN A 424 -4.93 -16.66 -2.46
CA GLN A 424 -4.15 -16.21 -1.33
C GLN A 424 -4.73 -16.75 -0.04
N LEU A 425 -3.85 -17.29 0.80
CA LEU A 425 -4.12 -17.61 2.20
C LEU A 425 -3.26 -16.68 3.07
N LYS A 426 -3.89 -16.03 4.07
CA LYS A 426 -3.19 -15.21 5.07
C LYS A 426 -3.61 -15.61 6.46
N TYR A 427 -2.69 -15.41 7.39
CA TYR A 427 -2.86 -15.60 8.83
C TYR A 427 -2.15 -14.50 9.57
N ALA A 428 -2.75 -13.98 10.63
CA ALA A 428 -2.14 -13.04 11.56
C ALA A 428 -2.50 -13.41 12.99
N ASP A 429 -1.53 -13.38 13.88
CA ASP A 429 -1.70 -13.70 15.31
C ASP A 429 -1.06 -12.61 16.16
N PHE A 430 -1.88 -11.66 16.60
CA PHE A 430 -1.49 -10.55 17.46
C PHE A 430 -1.73 -10.92 18.92
N GLN A 431 -0.67 -10.92 19.71
CA GLN A 431 -0.69 -11.21 21.14
C GLN A 431 -0.20 -10.00 21.91
N ARG A 432 -1.10 -9.39 22.71
CA ARG A 432 -0.72 -8.31 23.61
C ARG A 432 0.03 -8.81 24.82
N GLU A 433 0.95 -8.03 25.35
CA GLU A 433 1.58 -8.31 26.63
C GLU A 433 0.55 -8.25 27.78
N ARG A 434 0.71 -9.16 28.75
CA ARG A 434 -0.26 -9.29 29.86
C ARG A 434 -0.13 -8.17 30.89
N THR A 435 1.07 -7.59 30.97
CA THR A 435 1.38 -6.59 32.01
C THR A 435 2.13 -5.44 31.34
N VAL A 436 1.49 -4.28 31.25
CA VAL A 436 2.15 -3.03 30.83
C VAL A 436 2.44 -2.19 32.09
N PRO A 437 3.56 -1.44 32.10
CA PRO A 437 3.87 -0.54 33.20
C PRO A 437 2.77 0.48 33.48
N LEU A 438 2.67 0.92 34.73
CA LEU A 438 1.72 1.96 35.12
C LEU A 438 2.05 3.26 34.35
N GLY A 439 1.01 3.88 33.77
CA GLY A 439 1.15 5.11 32.98
C GLY A 439 1.34 4.88 31.46
N THR A 440 1.48 3.62 31.03
CA THR A 440 1.47 3.25 29.62
C THR A 440 0.03 3.01 29.15
N ALA A 441 -0.33 3.50 27.97
CA ALA A 441 -1.65 3.24 27.39
C ALA A 441 -1.82 1.72 27.12
N ALA A 442 -3.02 1.20 27.37
CA ALA A 442 -3.29 -0.23 27.20
C ALA A 442 -3.23 -0.62 25.71
N PRO A 443 -2.44 -1.65 25.34
CA PRO A 443 -2.42 -2.14 23.98
C PRO A 443 -3.77 -2.75 23.59
N PRO A 444 -4.07 -2.87 22.28
CA PRO A 444 -5.26 -3.54 21.77
C PRO A 444 -5.38 -4.98 22.27
N ALA A 445 -6.60 -5.51 22.28
CA ALA A 445 -6.83 -6.90 22.68
C ALA A 445 -6.20 -7.89 21.69
N SER A 446 -5.68 -9.02 22.21
CA SER A 446 -5.16 -10.12 21.39
C SER A 446 -6.21 -10.61 20.41
N ARG A 447 -5.77 -10.91 19.18
CA ARG A 447 -6.65 -11.40 18.12
C ARG A 447 -5.88 -12.22 17.09
N THR A 448 -6.56 -13.20 16.55
CA THR A 448 -6.10 -14.00 15.42
C THR A 448 -7.02 -13.72 14.23
N LYS A 449 -6.45 -13.60 13.04
CA LYS A 449 -7.21 -13.46 11.80
C LYS A 449 -6.74 -14.45 10.75
N VAL A 450 -7.69 -14.92 9.93
CA VAL A 450 -7.40 -15.78 8.78
C VAL A 450 -8.18 -15.28 7.57
N TRP A 451 -7.55 -15.32 6.39
CA TRP A 451 -8.18 -14.95 5.14
C TRP A 451 -7.91 -16.00 4.07
N LEU A 452 -8.94 -16.32 3.32
CA LEU A 452 -8.84 -17.04 2.05
C LEU A 452 -9.43 -16.16 0.95
N THR A 453 -8.62 -15.84 -0.06
CA THR A 453 -9.03 -14.98 -1.17
C THR A 453 -8.84 -15.69 -2.50
N LEU A 454 -9.85 -15.64 -3.36
CA LEU A 454 -9.78 -15.98 -4.77
C LEU A 454 -10.00 -14.70 -5.57
N GLU A 455 -9.08 -14.37 -6.47
CA GLU A 455 -9.17 -13.16 -7.28
C GLU A 455 -9.00 -13.49 -8.76
N TYR A 456 -9.99 -13.06 -9.57
CA TYR A 456 -9.98 -13.13 -11.02
C TYR A 456 -9.83 -11.74 -11.61
N LYS A 457 -8.91 -11.57 -12.59
CA LYS A 457 -8.71 -10.34 -13.37
C LYS A 457 -8.65 -10.67 -14.85
N LEU A 458 -9.43 -9.92 -15.65
CA LEU A 458 -9.51 -10.11 -17.10
C LEU A 458 -8.25 -9.58 -17.79
#